data_ebc89bde777e7204a71a6896c5c3dac4
#
_entry.id   ebc89bde777e7204a71a6896c5c3dac4
#
_cell.length_a   1.000
_cell.length_b   1.000
_cell.length_c   1.000
_cell.angle_alpha   90.00
_cell.angle_beta   90.00
_cell.angle_gamma   90.00
#
_symmetry.space_group_name_H-M   'P 1'
#
loop_
_entity.id
_entity.type
_entity.pdbx_description
1 polymer ?
#
loop_
_entity_poly.entity_id
_entity_poly.type
_entity_poly.pdbx_seq_one_letter_code
_entity_poly.pdbx_strand_id
1 'polypeptide(L)'
;IAIEVSVFHGGEPDEHRWGISDIGALDSWATRVWFQPDEHWAFQVSHGFLKKPEALEPGNVRRTTASVSWLTESDAQFTALTAVYGRSDKDHADSFSDALFVEATRRFSPHVIYSRFEAVDVETGLLLGTTTHMGSGHAEPGTVVALTVGAMRDLPQLGGFELAVGGDVTVHKVPAQLVTIYGSRPVSFKMFLRLRIPVSSMGRMQNGTMMQPMREHQ
;
A
#
# COMPACT_ATOMS: atom_id res chain seq x y z
N ILE A 1 -19.48 -12.76 0.51
CA ILE A 1 -19.42 -11.47 1.21
C ILE A 1 -18.86 -11.71 2.60
N ALA A 2 -17.87 -10.91 3.03
CA ALA A 2 -17.39 -10.89 4.41
C ALA A 2 -17.43 -9.47 4.96
N ILE A 3 -17.70 -9.35 6.26
CA ILE A 3 -17.71 -8.08 6.99
C ILE A 3 -16.74 -8.21 8.15
N GLU A 4 -15.84 -7.26 8.27
CA GLU A 4 -14.84 -7.19 9.33
C GLU A 4 -15.05 -5.89 10.12
N VAL A 5 -14.91 -5.98 11.44
CA VAL A 5 -14.96 -4.83 12.34
C VAL A 5 -13.78 -4.95 13.30
N SER A 6 -13.08 -3.85 13.52
CA SER A 6 -12.01 -3.76 14.50
C SER A 6 -12.16 -2.53 15.38
N VAL A 7 -11.76 -2.65 16.64
CA VAL A 7 -11.65 -1.56 17.60
C VAL A 7 -10.23 -1.59 18.16
N PHE A 8 -9.56 -0.44 18.21
CA PHE A 8 -8.16 -0.36 18.57
C PHE A 8 -7.80 1.01 19.16
N HIS A 9 -6.59 1.14 19.69
CA HIS A 9 -6.03 2.43 20.03
C HIS A 9 -5.49 3.10 18.77
N GLY A 10 -5.92 4.34 18.49
CA GLY A 10 -5.61 5.04 17.24
C GLY A 10 -4.29 5.82 17.25
N GLY A 11 -3.69 6.06 18.41
CA GLY A 11 -2.46 6.84 18.54
C GLY A 11 -1.25 6.10 17.99
N GLU A 12 -0.32 6.84 17.38
CA GLU A 12 0.98 6.30 16.98
C GLU A 12 1.78 5.83 18.19
N PRO A 13 2.57 4.73 18.06
CA PRO A 13 3.55 4.35 19.06
C PRO A 13 4.56 5.47 19.27
N ASP A 14 5.10 5.58 20.49
CA ASP A 14 6.17 6.52 20.77
C ASP A 14 7.46 6.19 19.97
N GLU A 15 8.40 7.13 19.88
CA GLU A 15 9.65 6.96 19.13
C GLU A 15 10.62 5.95 19.79
N HIS A 16 10.30 5.41 20.95
CA HIS A 16 11.15 4.48 21.68
C HIS A 16 11.01 3.06 21.11
N ARG A 17 11.94 2.69 20.24
CA ARG A 17 11.95 1.41 19.50
C ARG A 17 11.77 0.14 20.37
N TRP A 18 12.08 0.19 21.67
CA TRP A 18 12.01 -0.91 22.60
C TRP A 18 11.01 -0.67 23.75
N GLY A 19 10.27 0.44 23.68
CA GLY A 19 9.19 0.73 24.62
C GLY A 19 8.00 -0.20 24.36
N ILE A 20 7.39 -0.67 25.45
CA ILE A 20 6.05 -1.25 25.36
C ILE A 20 5.11 -0.08 25.25
N SER A 21 4.50 0.11 24.07
CA SER A 21 3.49 1.14 23.87
C SER A 21 2.35 0.95 24.87
N ASP A 22 1.95 2.03 25.54
CA ASP A 22 0.74 2.00 26.34
C ASP A 22 -0.42 1.62 25.41
N ILE A 23 -1.15 0.57 25.79
CA ILE A 23 -2.25 0.06 24.96
C ILE A 23 -3.35 1.12 24.82
N GLY A 24 -3.41 2.08 25.73
CA GLY A 24 -4.39 3.18 25.68
C GLY A 24 -5.85 2.69 25.68
N ALA A 25 -6.76 3.62 25.48
CA ALA A 25 -8.19 3.31 25.32
C ALA A 25 -8.46 2.82 23.89
N LEU A 26 -9.37 1.86 23.73
CA LEU A 26 -9.89 1.46 22.42
C LEU A 26 -10.85 2.54 21.93
N ASP A 27 -10.33 3.57 21.31
CA ASP A 27 -11.03 4.80 20.94
C ASP A 27 -11.15 5.02 19.43
N SER A 28 -10.65 4.09 18.67
CA SER A 28 -10.67 4.08 17.20
C SER A 28 -11.32 2.80 16.69
N TRP A 29 -11.87 2.86 15.50
CA TRP A 29 -12.53 1.72 14.88
C TRP A 29 -12.38 1.71 13.37
N ALA A 30 -12.51 0.54 12.78
CA ALA A 30 -12.59 0.36 11.34
C ALA A 30 -13.59 -0.74 10.99
N THR A 31 -14.23 -0.57 9.86
CA THR A 31 -15.09 -1.60 9.25
C THR A 31 -14.67 -1.83 7.81
N ARG A 32 -14.83 -3.05 7.33
CA ARG A 32 -14.50 -3.44 5.97
C ARG A 32 -15.52 -4.43 5.45
N VAL A 33 -15.89 -4.25 4.20
CA VAL A 33 -16.76 -5.16 3.47
C VAL A 33 -16.00 -5.71 2.27
N TRP A 34 -15.99 -7.02 2.14
CA TRP A 34 -15.47 -7.74 0.99
C TRP A 34 -16.60 -8.32 0.18
N PHE A 35 -16.45 -8.26 -1.14
CA PHE A 35 -17.31 -8.92 -2.09
C PHE A 35 -16.46 -9.65 -3.14
N GLN A 36 -16.60 -10.97 -3.18
CA GLN A 36 -15.94 -11.84 -4.16
C GLN A 36 -17.03 -12.59 -4.92
N PRO A 37 -17.41 -12.13 -6.13
CA PRO A 37 -18.43 -12.81 -6.94
C PRO A 37 -17.94 -14.15 -7.49
N ASP A 38 -16.65 -14.29 -7.74
CA ASP A 38 -16.00 -15.47 -8.29
C ASP A 38 -14.54 -15.57 -7.83
N GLU A 39 -13.78 -16.53 -8.37
CA GLU A 39 -12.38 -16.76 -8.03
C GLU A 39 -11.42 -15.73 -8.62
N HIS A 40 -11.88 -14.90 -9.55
CA HIS A 40 -11.06 -13.92 -10.24
C HIS A 40 -11.16 -12.51 -9.64
N TRP A 41 -12.33 -12.13 -9.14
CA TRP A 41 -12.60 -10.77 -8.70
C TRP A 41 -12.74 -10.64 -7.20
N ALA A 42 -12.10 -9.63 -6.65
CA ALA A 42 -12.31 -9.21 -5.27
C ALA A 42 -12.51 -7.69 -5.20
N PHE A 43 -13.56 -7.27 -4.53
CA PHE A 43 -13.89 -5.88 -4.25
C PHE A 43 -13.85 -5.65 -2.75
N GLN A 44 -13.37 -4.48 -2.34
CA GLN A 44 -13.30 -4.13 -0.93
C GLN A 44 -13.62 -2.65 -0.76
N VAL A 45 -14.39 -2.34 0.29
CA VAL A 45 -14.58 -0.98 0.79
C VAL A 45 -14.35 -1.00 2.29
N SER A 46 -13.58 -0.04 2.80
CA SER A 46 -13.41 0.15 4.24
C SER A 46 -13.61 1.60 4.64
N HIS A 47 -14.06 1.79 5.87
CA HIS A 47 -14.14 3.08 6.52
C HIS A 47 -13.67 2.95 7.96
N GLY A 48 -12.92 3.93 8.43
CA GLY A 48 -12.38 3.95 9.78
C GLY A 48 -12.30 5.35 10.35
N PHE A 49 -12.37 5.40 11.66
CA PHE A 49 -12.18 6.58 12.48
C PHE A 49 -10.98 6.36 13.39
N LEU A 50 -10.01 7.27 13.33
CA LEU A 50 -8.81 7.28 14.17
C LEU A 50 -8.85 8.52 15.05
N LYS A 51 -8.80 8.31 16.34
CA LYS A 51 -8.77 9.39 17.30
C LYS A 51 -7.33 9.82 17.53
N LYS A 52 -7.03 11.07 17.17
CA LYS A 52 -5.70 11.70 17.37
C LYS A 52 -4.55 10.75 16.97
N PRO A 53 -4.49 10.28 15.71
CA PRO A 53 -3.50 9.28 15.31
C PRO A 53 -2.08 9.81 15.39
N GLU A 54 -1.86 11.09 15.16
CA GLU A 54 -0.54 11.72 15.13
C GLU A 54 -0.29 12.55 16.40
N ALA A 55 0.84 12.33 17.05
CA ALA A 55 1.17 13.01 18.30
C ALA A 55 1.38 14.52 18.11
N LEU A 56 1.89 14.93 16.94
CA LEU A 56 2.20 16.32 16.62
C LEU A 56 1.06 17.07 15.92
N GLU A 57 0.06 16.36 15.38
CA GLU A 57 -1.09 16.94 14.72
C GLU A 57 -2.36 16.72 15.55
N PRO A 58 -2.97 17.78 16.08
CA PRO A 58 -4.22 17.64 16.81
C PRO A 58 -5.36 17.31 15.84
N GLY A 59 -6.26 16.44 16.25
CA GLY A 59 -7.48 16.14 15.50
C GLY A 59 -7.65 14.64 15.23
N ASN A 60 -8.80 14.32 14.69
CA ASN A 60 -9.16 12.96 14.33
C ASN A 60 -9.06 12.80 12.81
N VAL A 61 -8.90 11.57 12.37
CA VAL A 61 -8.82 11.25 10.94
C VAL A 61 -9.88 10.21 10.59
N ARG A 62 -10.66 10.49 9.55
CA ARG A 62 -11.52 9.50 8.89
C ARG A 62 -10.83 8.99 7.64
N ARG A 63 -10.74 7.66 7.51
CA ARG A 63 -10.14 7.03 6.32
C ARG A 63 -11.18 6.19 5.62
N THR A 64 -11.28 6.40 4.31
CA THR A 64 -12.10 5.57 3.44
C THR A 64 -11.22 4.98 2.36
N THR A 65 -11.31 3.67 2.14
CA THR A 65 -10.60 3.01 1.03
C THR A 65 -11.55 2.17 0.20
N ALA A 66 -11.27 2.09 -1.08
CA ALA A 66 -11.94 1.17 -1.99
C ALA A 66 -10.88 0.47 -2.85
N SER A 67 -11.06 -0.81 -3.11
CA SER A 67 -10.17 -1.55 -4.00
C SER A 67 -10.92 -2.54 -4.87
N VAL A 68 -10.34 -2.82 -6.02
CA VAL A 68 -10.71 -3.90 -6.90
C VAL A 68 -9.45 -4.66 -7.30
N SER A 69 -9.53 -5.98 -7.22
CA SER A 69 -8.47 -6.89 -7.65
C SER A 69 -9.03 -7.91 -8.61
N TRP A 70 -8.26 -8.21 -9.64
CA TRP A 70 -8.53 -9.27 -10.59
C TRP A 70 -7.31 -10.18 -10.73
N LEU A 71 -7.55 -11.49 -10.68
CA LEU A 71 -6.51 -12.50 -10.79
C LEU A 71 -6.95 -13.60 -11.75
N THR A 72 -6.05 -14.00 -12.65
CA THR A 72 -6.17 -15.25 -13.38
C THR A 72 -4.89 -16.03 -13.24
N GLU A 73 -5.01 -17.33 -13.00
CA GLU A 73 -3.88 -18.22 -12.77
C GLU A 73 -4.05 -19.52 -13.55
N SER A 74 -2.94 -20.00 -14.09
CA SER A 74 -2.75 -21.34 -14.64
C SER A 74 -1.39 -21.88 -14.17
N ASP A 75 -1.08 -23.16 -14.40
CA ASP A 75 0.08 -23.86 -13.81
C ASP A 75 1.42 -23.09 -13.84
N ALA A 76 1.69 -22.35 -14.92
CA ALA A 76 2.96 -21.63 -15.09
C ALA A 76 2.80 -20.12 -15.28
N GLN A 77 1.58 -19.61 -15.30
CA GLN A 77 1.29 -18.23 -15.62
C GLN A 77 0.26 -17.64 -14.67
N PHE A 78 0.41 -16.37 -14.33
CA PHE A 78 -0.67 -15.61 -13.73
C PHE A 78 -0.66 -14.16 -14.22
N THR A 79 -1.82 -13.53 -14.15
CA THR A 79 -1.97 -12.09 -14.32
C THR A 79 -2.78 -11.57 -13.15
N ALA A 80 -2.23 -10.57 -12.47
CA ALA A 80 -2.90 -9.88 -11.37
C ALA A 80 -2.99 -8.40 -11.68
N LEU A 81 -4.16 -7.82 -11.46
CA LEU A 81 -4.43 -6.39 -11.55
C LEU A 81 -5.03 -5.96 -10.22
N THR A 82 -4.60 -4.80 -9.69
CA THR A 82 -5.18 -4.22 -8.49
C THR A 82 -5.26 -2.71 -8.66
N ALA A 83 -6.42 -2.14 -8.33
CA ALA A 83 -6.58 -0.71 -8.20
C ALA A 83 -7.09 -0.39 -6.79
N VAL A 84 -6.48 0.61 -6.16
CA VAL A 84 -6.84 1.05 -4.80
C VAL A 84 -6.94 2.56 -4.78
N TYR A 85 -8.02 3.04 -4.22
CA TYR A 85 -8.22 4.44 -3.88
C TYR A 85 -8.39 4.59 -2.37
N GLY A 86 -7.78 5.62 -1.81
CA GLY A 86 -7.89 5.97 -0.40
C GLY A 86 -8.07 7.46 -0.22
N ARG A 87 -8.90 7.84 0.73
CA ARG A 87 -9.09 9.21 1.19
C ARG A 87 -8.93 9.29 2.70
N SER A 88 -8.13 10.25 3.15
CA SER A 88 -8.02 10.64 4.54
C SER A 88 -8.60 12.05 4.70
N ASP A 89 -9.52 12.20 5.64
CA ASP A 89 -10.19 13.45 5.98
C ASP A 89 -9.79 13.82 7.41
N LYS A 90 -9.14 14.98 7.57
CA LYS A 90 -8.59 15.48 8.85
C LYS A 90 -9.55 16.52 9.44
N ASP A 91 -10.12 16.25 10.60
CA ASP A 91 -11.11 17.12 11.26
C ASP A 91 -10.63 18.56 11.53
N HIS A 92 -9.31 18.73 11.74
CA HIS A 92 -8.75 20.01 12.19
C HIS A 92 -8.29 20.94 11.06
N ALA A 93 -8.21 20.44 9.84
CA ALA A 93 -7.62 21.17 8.73
C ALA A 93 -8.62 21.52 7.62
N ASP A 94 -9.88 21.10 7.73
CA ASP A 94 -10.86 21.14 6.62
C ASP A 94 -10.21 20.66 5.30
N SER A 95 -9.28 19.72 5.41
CA SER A 95 -8.48 19.22 4.30
C SER A 95 -8.61 17.72 4.19
N PHE A 96 -8.53 17.24 2.98
CA PHE A 96 -8.45 15.82 2.69
C PHE A 96 -7.21 15.54 1.84
N SER A 97 -6.72 14.32 1.94
CA SER A 97 -5.66 13.81 1.06
C SER A 97 -6.12 12.54 0.37
N ASP A 98 -5.87 12.48 -0.91
CA ASP A 98 -6.24 11.36 -1.77
C ASP A 98 -4.99 10.57 -2.17
N ALA A 99 -5.18 9.27 -2.33
CA ALA A 99 -4.18 8.38 -2.88
C ALA A 99 -4.84 7.37 -3.82
N LEU A 100 -4.24 7.20 -4.98
CA LEU A 100 -4.63 6.19 -5.96
C LEU A 100 -3.41 5.41 -6.37
N PHE A 101 -3.50 4.09 -6.43
CA PHE A 101 -2.55 3.30 -7.19
C PHE A 101 -3.24 2.23 -8.03
N VAL A 102 -2.60 1.90 -9.14
CA VAL A 102 -2.98 0.78 -10.01
C VAL A 102 -1.72 -0.01 -10.29
N GLU A 103 -1.75 -1.30 -10.01
CA GLU A 103 -0.64 -2.20 -10.31
C GLU A 103 -1.07 -3.38 -11.15
N ALA A 104 -0.14 -3.83 -11.98
CA ALA A 104 -0.30 -4.99 -12.83
C ALA A 104 0.94 -5.88 -12.72
N THR A 105 0.73 -7.17 -12.60
CA THR A 105 1.80 -8.17 -12.64
C THR A 105 1.41 -9.29 -13.56
N ARG A 106 2.32 -9.66 -14.47
CA ARG A 106 2.16 -10.84 -15.32
C ARG A 106 3.38 -11.76 -15.16
N ARG A 107 3.12 -12.99 -14.81
CA ARG A 107 4.12 -14.07 -14.80
C ARG A 107 3.92 -14.96 -16.01
N PHE A 108 5.01 -15.24 -16.69
CA PHE A 108 5.17 -16.25 -17.74
C PHE A 108 6.53 -16.90 -17.52
N SER A 109 6.54 -17.98 -16.75
CA SER A 109 7.76 -18.61 -16.24
C SER A 109 8.82 -18.78 -17.35
N PRO A 110 10.10 -18.42 -17.10
CA PRO A 110 10.66 -17.98 -15.83
C PRO A 110 10.61 -16.44 -15.59
N HIS A 111 9.86 -15.70 -16.38
CA HIS A 111 9.84 -14.24 -16.33
C HIS A 111 8.62 -13.69 -15.61
N VAL A 112 8.79 -12.52 -14.98
CA VAL A 112 7.72 -11.69 -14.41
C VAL A 112 7.94 -10.27 -14.89
N ILE A 113 6.89 -9.63 -15.38
CA ILE A 113 6.85 -8.20 -15.63
C ILE A 113 5.83 -7.57 -14.70
N TYR A 114 6.10 -6.36 -14.24
CA TYR A 114 5.19 -5.63 -13.38
C TYR A 114 5.25 -4.13 -13.65
N SER A 115 4.15 -3.47 -13.33
CA SER A 115 4.06 -2.02 -13.38
C SER A 115 3.19 -1.51 -12.25
N ARG A 116 3.44 -0.27 -11.81
CA ARG A 116 2.65 0.43 -10.81
C ARG A 116 2.56 1.90 -11.15
N PHE A 117 1.36 2.40 -11.23
CA PHE A 117 1.05 3.82 -11.30
C PHE A 117 0.54 4.27 -9.94
N GLU A 118 1.02 5.44 -9.48
CA GLU A 118 0.62 6.03 -8.21
C GLU A 118 0.36 7.53 -8.39
N ALA A 119 -0.65 8.02 -7.72
CA ALA A 119 -0.93 9.45 -7.54
C ALA A 119 -1.29 9.65 -6.08
N VAL A 120 -0.47 10.39 -5.33
CA VAL A 120 -0.60 10.55 -3.88
C VAL A 120 -0.45 12.01 -3.50
N ASP A 121 -1.41 12.51 -2.74
CA ASP A 121 -1.31 13.82 -2.13
C ASP A 121 -0.33 13.76 -0.96
N VAL A 122 0.64 14.67 -0.96
CA VAL A 122 1.68 14.76 0.05
C VAL A 122 1.68 16.14 0.69
N GLU A 123 1.98 16.20 1.96
CA GLU A 123 2.16 17.46 2.68
C GLU A 123 3.53 18.04 2.32
N THR A 124 3.54 18.96 1.36
CA THR A 124 4.79 19.56 0.84
C THR A 124 5.58 20.28 1.91
N GLY A 125 4.93 20.85 2.93
CA GLY A 125 5.58 21.51 4.05
C GLY A 125 6.46 20.59 4.89
N LEU A 126 6.03 19.36 5.14
CA LEU A 126 6.83 18.35 5.84
C LEU A 126 8.09 17.99 5.05
N LEU A 127 7.95 17.80 3.75
CA LEU A 127 9.08 17.43 2.87
C LEU A 127 10.09 18.58 2.71
N LEU A 128 9.65 19.82 2.86
CA LEU A 128 10.51 21.01 2.79
C LEU A 128 11.14 21.38 4.14
N GLY A 129 10.76 20.72 5.23
CA GLY A 129 11.19 21.08 6.59
C GLY A 129 10.72 22.46 7.02
N THR A 130 9.68 23.00 6.39
CA THR A 130 9.13 24.33 6.64
C THR A 130 7.97 24.32 7.61
N THR A 131 7.67 23.22 8.25
CA THR A 131 6.66 23.12 9.31
C THR A 131 7.14 23.91 10.53
N THR A 132 6.83 25.20 10.53
CA THR A 132 6.88 25.99 11.75
C THR A 132 5.71 25.53 12.62
N HIS A 133 6.00 25.00 13.78
CA HIS A 133 5.04 24.52 14.79
C HIS A 133 4.10 25.63 15.34
N MET A 134 4.09 26.80 14.78
CA MET A 134 3.28 27.93 15.21
C MET A 134 2.71 28.70 14.02
N GLY A 135 1.46 28.41 13.70
CA GLY A 135 0.66 29.30 12.84
C GLY A 135 0.04 28.61 11.63
N SER A 136 -1.20 28.75 11.55
CA SER A 136 -2.25 28.49 10.56
C SER A 136 -1.92 28.58 9.05
N GLY A 137 -0.77 28.11 8.62
CA GLY A 137 -0.39 28.01 7.21
C GLY A 137 -0.10 26.56 6.85
N HIS A 138 -1.15 25.77 6.67
CA HIS A 138 -1.00 24.46 6.07
C HIS A 138 -0.53 24.68 4.63
N ALA A 139 0.67 24.22 4.31
CA ALA A 139 1.10 24.18 2.91
C ALA A 139 0.09 23.33 2.15
N GLU A 140 -0.47 23.86 1.09
CA GLU A 140 -1.43 23.10 0.27
C GLU A 140 -0.82 21.76 -0.13
N PRO A 141 -1.59 20.68 -0.02
CA PRO A 141 -1.10 19.37 -0.43
C PRO A 141 -0.72 19.41 -1.91
N GLY A 142 0.36 18.76 -2.25
CA GLY A 142 0.81 18.61 -3.63
C GLY A 142 0.71 17.17 -4.07
N THR A 143 0.23 16.91 -5.28
CA THR A 143 0.14 15.54 -5.80
C THR A 143 1.46 15.10 -6.42
N VAL A 144 2.03 14.03 -5.91
CA VAL A 144 3.15 13.30 -6.52
C VAL A 144 2.59 12.17 -7.37
N VAL A 145 3.02 12.11 -8.64
CA VAL A 145 2.66 11.01 -9.55
C VAL A 145 3.91 10.19 -9.84
N ALA A 146 3.80 8.86 -9.78
CA ALA A 146 4.89 7.95 -10.08
C ALA A 146 4.43 6.83 -11.02
N LEU A 147 5.30 6.44 -11.94
CA LEU A 147 5.14 5.26 -12.79
C LEU A 147 6.38 4.38 -12.66
N THR A 148 6.18 3.18 -12.15
CA THR A 148 7.20 2.14 -12.04
C THR A 148 6.95 1.06 -13.07
N VAL A 149 8.01 0.63 -13.77
CA VAL A 149 7.99 -0.53 -14.65
C VAL A 149 9.19 -1.40 -14.31
N GLY A 150 8.98 -2.69 -14.12
CA GLY A 150 10.01 -3.61 -13.74
C GLY A 150 9.85 -5.00 -14.33
N ALA A 151 10.93 -5.75 -14.24
CA ALA A 151 10.97 -7.14 -14.63
C ALA A 151 11.82 -7.97 -13.66
N MET A 152 11.52 -9.25 -13.59
CA MET A 152 12.25 -10.21 -12.79
C MET A 152 12.35 -11.53 -13.56
N ARG A 153 13.44 -12.26 -13.36
CA ARG A 153 13.66 -13.59 -13.91
C ARG A 153 13.97 -14.57 -12.78
N ASP A 154 13.20 -15.65 -12.73
CA ASP A 154 13.49 -16.79 -11.86
C ASP A 154 14.78 -17.48 -12.37
N LEU A 155 15.66 -17.81 -11.45
CA LEU A 155 16.91 -18.52 -11.69
C LEU A 155 16.78 -19.99 -11.25
N PRO A 156 17.67 -20.88 -11.66
CA PRO A 156 17.72 -22.25 -11.13
C PRO A 156 17.79 -22.24 -9.60
N GLN A 157 17.15 -23.21 -8.99
CA GLN A 157 17.20 -23.37 -7.53
C GLN A 157 18.62 -23.65 -7.06
N LEU A 158 18.98 -23.07 -5.93
CA LEU A 158 20.29 -23.26 -5.28
C LEU A 158 20.08 -23.71 -3.83
N GLY A 159 20.56 -24.90 -3.47
CA GLY A 159 20.50 -25.39 -2.09
C GLY A 159 19.08 -25.49 -1.52
N GLY A 160 18.08 -25.75 -2.37
CA GLY A 160 16.67 -25.80 -1.96
C GLY A 160 15.98 -24.43 -1.88
N PHE A 161 16.65 -23.35 -2.27
CA PHE A 161 16.09 -22.02 -2.32
C PHE A 161 15.70 -21.63 -3.75
N GLU A 162 14.61 -20.90 -3.90
CA GLU A 162 14.23 -20.25 -5.14
C GLU A 162 14.93 -18.88 -5.24
N LEU A 163 15.62 -18.69 -6.35
CA LEU A 163 16.35 -17.47 -6.66
C LEU A 163 15.67 -16.70 -7.77
N ALA A 164 15.74 -15.38 -7.73
CA ALA A 164 15.38 -14.55 -8.86
C ALA A 164 16.20 -13.26 -8.85
N VAL A 165 16.45 -12.71 -10.01
CA VAL A 165 17.07 -11.39 -10.20
C VAL A 165 16.08 -10.47 -10.90
N GLY A 166 16.03 -9.21 -10.50
CA GLY A 166 15.12 -8.25 -11.09
C GLY A 166 15.57 -6.82 -10.92
N GLY A 167 14.82 -5.94 -11.54
CA GLY A 167 14.99 -4.50 -11.38
C GLY A 167 13.81 -3.73 -11.93
N ASP A 168 13.74 -2.46 -11.56
CA ASP A 168 12.72 -1.54 -12.01
C ASP A 168 13.26 -0.12 -12.18
N VAL A 169 12.52 0.66 -12.94
CA VAL A 169 12.72 2.09 -13.12
C VAL A 169 11.43 2.78 -12.73
N THR A 170 11.54 3.85 -11.96
CA THR A 170 10.42 4.71 -11.58
C THR A 170 10.67 6.13 -12.07
N VAL A 171 9.70 6.69 -12.76
CA VAL A 171 9.67 8.10 -13.17
C VAL A 171 8.62 8.82 -12.32
N HIS A 172 9.02 9.95 -11.74
CA HIS A 172 8.12 10.76 -10.92
C HIS A 172 7.78 12.08 -11.62
N LYS A 173 6.59 12.59 -11.31
CA LYS A 173 6.22 13.99 -11.50
C LYS A 173 5.94 14.56 -10.12
N VAL A 174 6.67 15.59 -9.73
CA VAL A 174 6.53 16.24 -8.43
C VAL A 174 5.76 17.57 -8.55
N PRO A 175 5.03 18.01 -7.53
CA PRO A 175 4.38 19.31 -7.51
C PRO A 175 5.40 20.44 -7.55
N ALA A 176 4.97 21.63 -7.99
CA ALA A 176 5.85 22.78 -8.25
C ALA A 176 6.72 23.16 -7.04
N GLN A 177 6.18 23.03 -5.83
CA GLN A 177 6.87 23.35 -4.58
C GLN A 177 8.13 22.49 -4.34
N LEU A 178 8.12 21.25 -4.86
CA LEU A 178 9.22 20.29 -4.67
C LEU A 178 10.23 20.31 -5.82
N VAL A 179 9.94 20.98 -6.93
CA VAL A 179 10.77 20.97 -8.15
C VAL A 179 12.19 21.48 -7.89
N THR A 180 12.35 22.47 -7.03
CA THR A 180 13.68 23.07 -6.72
C THR A 180 14.62 22.07 -6.04
N ILE A 181 14.08 21.10 -5.28
CA ILE A 181 14.88 20.14 -4.53
C ILE A 181 15.06 18.84 -5.33
N TYR A 182 13.96 18.34 -5.92
CA TYR A 182 13.95 17.01 -6.54
C TYR A 182 14.02 17.04 -8.07
N GLY A 183 13.92 18.22 -8.70
CA GLY A 183 13.73 18.35 -10.15
C GLY A 183 12.29 18.09 -10.55
N SER A 184 11.93 18.41 -11.79
CA SER A 184 10.55 18.25 -12.28
C SER A 184 10.15 16.82 -12.59
N ARG A 185 11.13 15.96 -12.91
CA ARG A 185 10.93 14.54 -13.30
C ARG A 185 12.04 13.68 -12.73
N PRO A 186 12.11 13.46 -11.42
CA PRO A 186 13.11 12.56 -10.86
C PRO A 186 12.91 11.13 -11.37
N VAL A 187 14.03 10.47 -11.63
CA VAL A 187 14.04 9.06 -12.06
C VAL A 187 14.86 8.27 -11.06
N SER A 188 14.36 7.16 -10.64
CA SER A 188 15.08 6.20 -9.80
C SER A 188 15.09 4.83 -10.43
N PHE A 189 16.08 4.02 -10.08
CA PHE A 189 16.16 2.63 -10.47
C PHE A 189 16.52 1.76 -9.28
N LYS A 190 16.06 0.53 -9.30
CA LYS A 190 16.34 -0.48 -8.29
C LYS A 190 16.74 -1.78 -8.96
N MET A 191 17.76 -2.45 -8.42
CA MET A 191 18.10 -3.84 -8.74
C MET A 191 18.01 -4.66 -7.46
N PHE A 192 17.56 -5.90 -7.58
CA PHE A 192 17.40 -6.78 -6.42
C PHE A 192 17.64 -8.25 -6.76
N LEU A 193 18.11 -8.97 -5.77
CA LEU A 193 18.15 -10.42 -5.74
C LEU A 193 17.08 -10.92 -4.76
N ARG A 194 16.23 -11.83 -5.20
CA ARG A 194 15.23 -12.48 -4.35
C ARG A 194 15.71 -13.88 -4.01
N LEU A 195 15.72 -14.17 -2.72
CA LEU A 195 15.94 -15.51 -2.16
C LEU A 195 14.70 -15.86 -1.35
N ARG A 196 14.07 -16.99 -1.63
CA ARG A 196 12.95 -17.48 -0.83
C ARG A 196 13.01 -18.99 -0.65
N ILE A 197 12.43 -19.47 0.44
CA ILE A 197 12.16 -20.89 0.63
C ILE A 197 11.04 -21.27 -0.35
N PRO A 198 11.15 -22.42 -1.05
CA PRO A 198 10.07 -22.90 -1.91
C PRO A 198 8.76 -22.99 -1.13
N VAL A 199 7.68 -22.61 -1.77
CA VAL A 199 6.35 -22.72 -1.17
C VAL A 199 6.07 -24.20 -0.93
N SER A 200 5.91 -24.59 0.34
CA SER A 200 5.53 -25.96 0.68
C SER A 200 4.15 -26.27 0.14
N SER A 201 3.87 -27.55 -0.07
CA SER A 201 2.55 -28.05 -0.51
C SER A 201 1.39 -27.69 0.45
N MET A 202 1.70 -27.16 1.61
CA MET A 202 0.73 -26.79 2.67
C MET A 202 0.08 -25.41 2.49
N GLY A 203 0.22 -24.78 1.38
CA GLY A 203 -0.54 -23.58 1.09
C GLY A 203 0.30 -22.45 0.55
N ARG A 204 -0.05 -21.99 -0.61
CA ARG A 204 0.25 -20.65 -1.07
C ARG A 204 -0.56 -19.71 -0.20
N MET A 205 0.06 -19.13 0.82
CA MET A 205 -0.51 -17.91 1.42
C MET A 205 -0.44 -16.85 0.33
N GLN A 206 -1.53 -16.62 -0.35
CA GLN A 206 -1.70 -15.46 -1.21
C GLN A 206 -1.70 -14.25 -0.29
N ASN A 207 -0.67 -13.43 -0.39
CA ASN A 207 -0.65 -12.13 0.27
C ASN A 207 -1.87 -11.33 -0.20
N GLY A 208 -2.84 -11.13 0.67
CA GLY A 208 -4.01 -10.29 0.43
C GLY A 208 -5.37 -10.96 0.41
N THR A 209 -5.46 -12.28 0.37
CA THR A 209 -6.76 -12.94 0.41
C THR A 209 -6.84 -13.88 1.62
N MET A 210 -7.11 -13.31 2.78
CA MET A 210 -7.64 -14.10 3.88
C MET A 210 -9.08 -14.43 3.54
N MET A 211 -9.34 -15.63 3.12
CA MET A 211 -10.59 -16.40 3.02
C MET A 211 -10.75 -17.07 1.65
N GLN A 212 -10.03 -18.15 1.47
CA GLN A 212 -10.61 -19.25 0.71
C GLN A 212 -11.30 -20.19 1.71
N PRO A 213 -12.57 -20.54 1.53
CA PRO A 213 -13.19 -21.61 2.29
C PRO A 213 -12.42 -22.90 1.99
N MET A 214 -12.07 -23.65 3.05
CA MET A 214 -11.52 -25.01 2.89
C MET A 214 -12.45 -25.80 1.97
N ARG A 215 -11.94 -26.22 0.81
CA ARG A 215 -12.63 -27.22 0.00
C ARG A 215 -12.58 -28.53 0.78
N GLU A 216 -13.72 -28.96 1.27
CA GLU A 216 -13.89 -30.34 1.70
C GLU A 216 -13.66 -31.24 0.48
N HIS A 217 -12.66 -32.09 0.56
CA HIS A 217 -12.45 -33.16 -0.38
C HIS A 217 -13.58 -34.18 -0.17
N GLN A 218 -14.49 -34.28 -1.13
CA GLN A 218 -15.31 -35.50 -1.36
C GLN A 218 -14.51 -36.52 -2.18
#